data_6be626e49edaa1b8403eb5eb7bc846a7
#
_entry.id   6be626e49edaa1b8403eb5eb7bc846a7
#
_cell.length_a   1.000
_cell.length_b   1.000
_cell.length_c   1.000
_cell.angle_alpha   90.00
_cell.angle_beta   90.00
_cell.angle_gamma   90.00
#
_symmetry.space_group_name_H-M   'P 1'
#
loop_
_entity.id
_entity.type
_entity.pdbx_description
1 polymer ?
#
loop_
_entity_poly.entity_id
_entity_poly.type
_entity_poly.pdbx_seq_one_letter_code
_entity_poly.pdbx_strand_id
1 'polypeptide(L)'
;MIARSRQLALVLAVALAAGAACQARDHQPPEPGRPAPSVARGFTLVASGDVLPHTSIIERARYDAGGTGYDFGPMLSGIRSVVAPADVALCHMETVYGADGDYTGYPLFRSPPEIAQSLAATGYDGCSTASNHTLDDGAEGIRRTLDALDRAGVRHAGSARTEQEAGTATVLRAGAARVAHLAYTSDTNGLPLPQDRPWAVRLVDEAQIVDDARAARKAGADVVVVSVHWGTEWQDAPDLRQIDLARSLTASNTGGRPDIDLILGTHAHVPQAYEKVNGTWVIYGMGDQIAGEMTNHEGVHDPRGNQSTLGRFTFAPPRRPGGRWEVTRAEFVPQFFDVDAGRAVNLNQALARGAEVQAVRDRIRDVVLSRGAAQDGLVMGE
;
A
#
# COMPACT_ATOMS: atom_id res chain seq x y z
N MET A 1 44.76 -37.64 -77.01
CA MET A 1 45.58 -38.74 -76.58
C MET A 1 44.90 -39.36 -75.37
N ILE A 2 44.20 -40.46 -75.50
CA ILE A 2 44.57 -41.81 -75.17
C ILE A 2 44.82 -41.90 -73.62
N ALA A 3 44.19 -42.72 -72.80
CA ALA A 3 43.43 -43.97 -72.93
C ALA A 3 42.81 -44.30 -71.55
N ARG A 4 41.54 -44.83 -71.54
CA ARG A 4 41.15 -46.21 -71.23
C ARG A 4 41.51 -46.69 -69.79
N SER A 5 40.54 -46.92 -69.08
CA SER A 5 39.68 -48.10 -68.80
C SER A 5 40.31 -49.09 -67.75
N ARG A 6 39.50 -49.42 -66.74
CA ARG A 6 39.01 -50.82 -66.59
C ARG A 6 38.10 -50.94 -65.36
N GLN A 7 36.91 -51.45 -65.65
CA GLN A 7 35.99 -52.10 -64.72
C GLN A 7 36.61 -53.38 -64.15
N LEU A 8 36.27 -53.69 -62.92
CA LEU A 8 36.02 -55.11 -62.55
C LEU A 8 34.99 -55.15 -61.41
N ALA A 9 33.94 -55.85 -61.71
CA ALA A 9 32.87 -56.27 -60.77
C ALA A 9 33.34 -57.56 -60.07
N LEU A 10 32.91 -57.77 -58.82
CA LEU A 10 32.71 -59.07 -58.17
C LEU A 10 31.68 -58.93 -57.04
N VAL A 11 30.50 -59.36 -57.28
CA VAL A 11 29.69 -60.53 -56.96
C VAL A 11 29.70 -60.94 -55.49
N LEU A 12 28.55 -60.76 -54.93
CA LEU A 12 27.77 -61.46 -53.87
C LEU A 12 28.47 -62.47 -52.97
N ALA A 13 28.26 -62.30 -51.67
CA ALA A 13 27.96 -63.39 -50.73
C ALA A 13 27.03 -62.87 -49.61
N VAL A 14 25.80 -63.38 -49.61
CA VAL A 14 24.82 -63.24 -48.54
C VAL A 14 25.18 -64.26 -47.47
N ALA A 15 25.41 -63.80 -46.23
CA ALA A 15 25.38 -64.62 -45.05
C ALA A 15 24.40 -64.02 -44.02
N LEU A 16 23.26 -64.64 -43.84
CA LEU A 16 22.36 -64.42 -42.73
C LEU A 16 23.02 -64.88 -41.43
N ALA A 17 23.29 -63.95 -40.53
CA ALA A 17 23.56 -64.27 -39.13
C ALA A 17 22.50 -63.52 -38.29
N ALA A 18 21.48 -64.31 -37.82
CA ALA A 18 20.59 -63.85 -36.82
C ALA A 18 21.34 -63.70 -35.50
N GLY A 19 21.70 -62.45 -35.14
CA GLY A 19 22.28 -62.07 -33.87
C GLY A 19 21.26 -61.26 -33.06
N ALA A 20 20.78 -61.81 -31.94
CA ALA A 20 19.96 -61.13 -30.99
C ALA A 20 20.72 -59.87 -30.42
N ALA A 21 20.36 -58.71 -30.87
CA ALA A 21 20.80 -57.44 -30.27
C ALA A 21 19.96 -57.21 -29.03
N CYS A 22 20.53 -57.43 -27.84
CA CYS A 22 20.08 -56.87 -26.61
C CYS A 22 20.15 -55.33 -26.74
N GLN A 23 19.00 -54.66 -26.84
CA GLN A 23 18.90 -53.24 -26.69
C GLN A 23 19.26 -52.89 -25.22
N ALA A 24 20.49 -52.42 -24.98
CA ALA A 24 20.80 -51.68 -23.78
C ALA A 24 19.95 -50.40 -23.81
N ARG A 25 18.90 -50.36 -22.99
CA ARG A 25 18.24 -49.12 -22.67
C ARG A 25 19.23 -48.27 -21.90
N ASP A 26 19.72 -47.23 -22.55
CA ASP A 26 20.39 -46.11 -21.87
C ASP A 26 19.42 -45.62 -20.77
N HIS A 27 19.73 -45.93 -19.53
CA HIS A 27 19.16 -45.28 -18.39
C HIS A 27 19.78 -43.88 -18.36
N GLN A 28 19.20 -42.90 -19.10
CA GLN A 28 19.40 -41.49 -18.78
C GLN A 28 18.89 -41.30 -17.36
N PRO A 29 19.69 -40.76 -16.42
CA PRO A 29 19.22 -40.38 -15.12
C PRO A 29 18.07 -39.37 -15.34
N PRO A 30 16.96 -39.42 -14.58
CA PRO A 30 15.90 -38.45 -14.71
C PRO A 30 16.52 -37.05 -14.52
N GLU A 31 16.26 -36.15 -15.48
CA GLU A 31 16.58 -34.72 -15.31
C GLU A 31 16.03 -34.28 -13.96
N PRO A 32 16.78 -33.51 -13.14
CA PRO A 32 16.25 -32.99 -11.90
C PRO A 32 14.98 -32.25 -12.23
N GLY A 33 13.84 -32.80 -11.76
CA GLY A 33 12.52 -32.32 -12.09
C GLY A 33 12.46 -30.83 -11.88
N ARG A 34 12.07 -30.10 -12.92
CA ARG A 34 11.71 -28.67 -12.82
C ARG A 34 10.79 -28.57 -11.62
N PRO A 35 11.10 -27.76 -10.59
CA PRO A 35 10.24 -27.64 -9.43
C PRO A 35 8.82 -27.33 -9.92
N ALA A 36 7.84 -28.12 -9.47
CA ALA A 36 6.45 -27.87 -9.80
C ALA A 36 6.16 -26.40 -9.51
N PRO A 37 5.44 -25.69 -10.39
CA PRO A 37 5.09 -24.30 -10.15
C PRO A 37 4.43 -24.23 -8.78
N SER A 38 5.04 -23.51 -7.85
CA SER A 38 4.48 -23.29 -6.53
C SER A 38 3.11 -22.66 -6.73
N VAL A 39 2.07 -23.32 -6.24
CA VAL A 39 0.72 -22.73 -6.24
C VAL A 39 0.85 -21.41 -5.52
N ALA A 40 0.54 -20.31 -6.20
CA ALA A 40 0.62 -18.98 -5.60
C ALA A 40 -0.28 -18.99 -4.35
N ARG A 41 0.32 -18.67 -3.21
CA ARG A 41 -0.39 -18.56 -1.94
C ARG A 41 -1.07 -17.20 -1.90
N GLY A 42 -2.25 -17.09 -1.29
CA GLY A 42 -2.89 -15.82 -0.98
C GLY A 42 -2.00 -14.97 -0.07
N PHE A 43 -2.25 -13.67 -0.04
CA PHE A 43 -1.53 -12.73 0.81
C PHE A 43 -2.49 -11.78 1.52
N THR A 44 -2.02 -11.19 2.61
CA THR A 44 -2.73 -10.19 3.41
C THR A 44 -2.10 -8.82 3.21
N LEU A 45 -2.95 -7.82 2.89
CA LEU A 45 -2.58 -6.41 2.85
C LEU A 45 -3.25 -5.69 4.01
N VAL A 46 -2.48 -4.90 4.76
CA VAL A 46 -2.97 -3.97 5.80
C VAL A 46 -2.67 -2.55 5.36
N ALA A 47 -3.62 -1.64 5.58
CA ALA A 47 -3.43 -0.21 5.37
C ALA A 47 -3.89 0.59 6.57
N SER A 48 -3.23 1.70 6.85
CA SER A 48 -3.58 2.65 7.91
C SER A 48 -3.71 4.08 7.38
N GLY A 49 -4.39 4.92 8.16
CA GLY A 49 -4.62 6.32 7.84
C GLY A 49 -3.43 7.24 8.10
N ASP A 50 -3.75 8.48 8.38
CA ASP A 50 -2.83 9.60 8.33
C ASP A 50 -1.82 9.57 9.49
N VAL A 51 -0.54 9.61 9.16
CA VAL A 51 0.56 9.84 10.11
C VAL A 51 0.86 11.32 10.06
N LEU A 52 0.29 12.06 11.03
CA LEU A 52 0.24 13.53 11.07
C LEU A 52 0.82 14.05 12.40
N PRO A 53 2.16 14.05 12.59
CA PRO A 53 2.77 14.45 13.86
C PRO A 53 2.63 15.95 14.13
N HIS A 54 1.63 16.33 14.92
CA HIS A 54 1.53 17.66 15.50
C HIS A 54 2.65 17.91 16.51
N THR A 55 2.81 19.15 16.96
CA THR A 55 3.87 19.55 17.92
C THR A 55 3.87 18.67 19.17
N SER A 56 2.70 18.37 19.74
CA SER A 56 2.58 17.48 20.92
C SER A 56 3.08 16.05 20.66
N ILE A 57 2.94 15.55 19.44
CA ILE A 57 3.46 14.24 19.03
C ILE A 57 4.98 14.27 18.89
N ILE A 58 5.53 15.35 18.33
CA ILE A 58 6.98 15.54 18.22
C ILE A 58 7.60 15.62 19.63
N GLU A 59 6.99 16.39 20.55
CA GLU A 59 7.40 16.49 21.94
C GLU A 59 7.30 15.14 22.66
N ARG A 60 6.24 14.39 22.42
CA ARG A 60 6.07 13.04 22.97
C ARG A 60 7.13 12.08 22.45
N ALA A 61 7.47 12.10 21.16
CA ALA A 61 8.55 11.28 20.61
C ALA A 61 9.90 11.62 21.24
N ARG A 62 10.15 12.90 21.52
CA ARG A 62 11.35 13.33 22.24
C ARG A 62 11.38 12.82 23.69
N TYR A 63 10.23 12.85 24.36
CA TYR A 63 10.09 12.30 25.72
C TYR A 63 10.34 10.78 25.73
N ASP A 64 9.73 10.04 24.81
CA ASP A 64 9.87 8.59 24.66
C ASP A 64 11.33 8.18 24.32
N ALA A 65 12.09 9.06 23.65
CA ALA A 65 13.54 8.89 23.39
C ALA A 65 14.45 9.28 24.59
N GLY A 66 13.88 9.59 25.76
CA GLY A 66 14.66 10.02 26.91
C GLY A 66 15.27 11.42 26.80
N GLY A 67 14.71 12.29 25.95
CA GLY A 67 15.09 13.69 25.77
C GLY A 67 16.19 13.94 24.72
N THR A 68 16.76 12.89 24.12
CA THR A 68 17.75 13.00 23.05
C THR A 68 17.27 12.25 21.81
N GLY A 69 17.08 12.94 20.67
CA GLY A 69 16.47 12.38 19.46
C GLY A 69 14.96 12.20 19.60
N TYR A 70 14.37 11.33 18.79
CA TYR A 70 12.93 11.10 18.70
C TYR A 70 12.64 9.60 18.52
N ASP A 71 11.72 9.05 19.33
CA ASP A 71 11.26 7.67 19.24
C ASP A 71 9.73 7.62 19.09
N PHE A 72 9.25 7.26 17.89
CA PHE A 72 7.84 7.06 17.60
C PHE A 72 7.38 5.61 17.77
N GLY A 73 8.30 4.69 18.03
CA GLY A 73 8.01 3.26 18.18
C GLY A 73 6.97 2.95 19.26
N PRO A 74 7.08 3.54 20.47
CA PRO A 74 6.08 3.35 21.52
C PRO A 74 4.66 3.76 21.11
N MET A 75 4.51 4.81 20.27
CA MET A 75 3.20 5.28 19.81
C MET A 75 2.48 4.24 18.95
N LEU A 76 3.22 3.47 18.16
CA LEU A 76 2.71 2.46 17.24
C LEU A 76 2.56 1.07 17.86
N SER A 77 2.99 0.88 19.11
CA SER A 77 3.05 -0.44 19.76
C SER A 77 1.70 -1.16 19.81
N GLY A 78 0.60 -0.41 20.01
CA GLY A 78 -0.75 -0.99 20.15
C GLY A 78 -1.36 -1.56 18.88
N ILE A 79 -0.78 -1.23 17.71
CA ILE A 79 -1.25 -1.73 16.41
C ILE A 79 -0.29 -2.72 15.75
N ARG A 80 0.89 -2.90 16.32
CA ARG A 80 1.93 -3.79 15.76
C ARG A 80 1.42 -5.21 15.53
N SER A 81 0.54 -5.72 16.40
CA SER A 81 -0.05 -7.05 16.24
C SER A 81 -0.93 -7.21 15.00
N VAL A 82 -1.42 -6.11 14.44
CA VAL A 82 -2.21 -6.09 13.20
C VAL A 82 -1.31 -5.85 11.98
N VAL A 83 -0.34 -4.94 12.09
CA VAL A 83 0.53 -4.50 11.00
C VAL A 83 1.62 -5.52 10.69
N ALA A 84 2.40 -5.93 11.70
CA ALA A 84 3.59 -6.77 11.50
C ALA A 84 3.34 -8.16 10.87
N PRO A 85 2.19 -8.83 11.06
CA PRO A 85 1.92 -10.11 10.42
C PRO A 85 1.46 -10.01 8.94
N ALA A 86 1.20 -8.81 8.42
CA ALA A 86 0.76 -8.63 7.05
C ALA A 86 1.89 -8.99 6.05
N ASP A 87 1.51 -9.54 4.89
CA ASP A 87 2.46 -9.78 3.80
C ASP A 87 2.86 -8.46 3.09
N VAL A 88 1.97 -7.45 3.15
CA VAL A 88 2.20 -6.05 2.74
C VAL A 88 1.45 -5.14 3.70
N ALA A 89 2.15 -4.18 4.29
CA ALA A 89 1.57 -3.13 5.11
C ALA A 89 1.86 -1.74 4.53
N LEU A 90 0.81 -0.94 4.36
CA LEU A 90 0.86 0.41 3.79
C LEU A 90 0.46 1.45 4.84
N CYS A 91 1.24 2.52 4.98
CA CYS A 91 0.89 3.72 5.73
C CYS A 91 0.59 4.91 4.81
N HIS A 92 0.01 5.95 5.36
CA HIS A 92 0.00 7.27 4.74
C HIS A 92 0.87 8.22 5.55
N MET A 93 2.02 8.64 4.99
CA MET A 93 2.86 9.66 5.59
C MET A 93 2.42 11.01 5.05
N GLU A 94 1.62 11.71 5.82
CA GLU A 94 0.98 12.94 5.38
C GLU A 94 1.95 14.11 5.35
N THR A 95 2.93 14.12 6.27
CA THR A 95 3.87 15.23 6.44
C THR A 95 5.21 14.97 5.77
N VAL A 96 5.93 16.05 5.44
CA VAL A 96 7.34 15.97 5.03
C VAL A 96 8.27 15.99 6.24
N TYR A 97 9.51 15.56 6.04
CA TYR A 97 10.53 15.57 7.10
C TYR A 97 11.38 16.84 7.06
N GLY A 98 11.56 17.43 8.23
CA GLY A 98 12.36 18.63 8.42
C GLY A 98 13.87 18.37 8.31
N ALA A 99 14.64 19.45 8.33
CA ALA A 99 16.08 19.41 8.51
C ALA A 99 16.43 19.28 10.01
N ASP A 100 17.70 19.03 10.33
CA ASP A 100 18.20 18.77 11.67
C ASP A 100 17.70 19.79 12.72
N GLY A 101 16.78 19.34 13.57
CA GLY A 101 16.20 20.12 14.66
C GLY A 101 15.13 21.14 14.26
N ASP A 102 14.86 21.33 12.98
CA ASP A 102 13.80 22.23 12.49
C ASP A 102 12.52 21.44 12.24
N TYR A 103 11.81 21.11 13.32
CA TYR A 103 10.59 20.33 13.29
C TYR A 103 9.40 21.13 13.80
N THR A 104 8.29 21.07 13.07
CA THR A 104 7.07 21.84 13.34
C THR A 104 5.82 20.97 13.09
N GLY A 105 4.76 21.27 13.85
CA GLY A 105 3.40 20.83 13.56
C GLY A 105 2.66 21.82 12.65
N TYR A 106 1.31 21.84 12.80
CA TYR A 106 0.44 22.75 12.04
C TYR A 106 0.89 24.21 12.14
N PRO A 107 0.78 25.04 11.08
CA PRO A 107 0.16 24.72 9.77
C PRO A 107 1.12 24.16 8.71
N LEU A 108 2.43 24.28 8.89
CA LEU A 108 3.44 23.76 7.97
C LEU A 108 4.23 22.68 8.69
N PHE A 109 3.94 21.44 8.35
CA PHE A 109 4.51 20.28 9.04
C PHE A 109 5.91 19.96 8.55
N ARG A 110 6.82 19.76 9.51
CA ARG A 110 8.17 19.26 9.30
C ARG A 110 8.46 18.24 10.40
N SER A 111 8.23 16.97 10.10
CA SER A 111 8.37 15.90 11.11
C SER A 111 9.83 15.44 11.26
N PRO A 112 10.21 14.92 12.43
CA PRO A 112 11.50 14.25 12.62
C PRO A 112 11.62 13.00 11.72
N PRO A 113 12.75 12.80 11.02
CA PRO A 113 12.93 11.67 10.08
C PRO A 113 13.00 10.29 10.78
N GLU A 114 13.18 10.25 12.10
CA GLU A 114 13.20 9.02 12.91
C GLU A 114 11.87 8.26 12.85
N ILE A 115 10.77 8.95 12.48
CA ILE A 115 9.48 8.28 12.30
C ILE A 115 9.53 7.22 11.19
N ALA A 116 10.35 7.39 10.16
CA ALA A 116 10.54 6.39 9.11
C ALA A 116 11.05 5.05 9.67
N GLN A 117 11.99 5.09 10.61
CA GLN A 117 12.51 3.89 11.27
C GLN A 117 11.44 3.24 12.16
N SER A 118 10.63 4.05 12.84
CA SER A 118 9.55 3.54 13.69
C SER A 118 8.43 2.88 12.88
N LEU A 119 8.12 3.42 11.69
CA LEU A 119 7.19 2.80 10.73
C LEU A 119 7.74 1.45 10.23
N ALA A 120 9.00 1.41 9.81
CA ALA A 120 9.66 0.16 9.40
C ALA A 120 9.66 -0.89 10.53
N ALA A 121 10.02 -0.48 11.76
CA ALA A 121 10.06 -1.36 12.93
C ALA A 121 8.66 -1.87 13.33
N THR A 122 7.60 -1.13 13.01
CA THR A 122 6.21 -1.56 13.21
C THR A 122 5.79 -2.63 12.21
N GLY A 123 6.42 -2.65 11.02
CA GLY A 123 6.18 -3.63 9.96
C GLY A 123 5.60 -3.02 8.68
N TYR A 124 5.64 -1.71 8.51
CA TYR A 124 5.22 -1.08 7.26
C TYR A 124 6.26 -1.28 6.16
N ASP A 125 5.79 -1.72 4.99
CA ASP A 125 6.60 -1.96 3.79
C ASP A 125 6.63 -0.73 2.87
N GLY A 126 5.61 0.11 2.93
CA GLY A 126 5.50 1.30 2.10
C GLY A 126 4.51 2.33 2.65
N CYS A 127 4.69 3.58 2.24
CA CYS A 127 3.76 4.66 2.55
C CYS A 127 3.36 5.42 1.28
N SER A 128 2.11 5.90 1.24
CA SER A 128 1.74 7.02 0.37
C SER A 128 2.32 8.31 0.93
N THR A 129 2.79 9.20 0.05
CA THR A 129 3.42 10.48 0.38
C THR A 129 2.84 11.64 -0.41
N ALA A 130 1.73 11.44 -1.12
CA ALA A 130 0.95 12.49 -1.75
C ALA A 130 -0.14 12.96 -0.79
N SER A 131 -0.01 14.17 -0.27
CA SER A 131 -0.96 14.83 0.64
C SER A 131 -0.99 16.34 0.36
N ASN A 132 -1.93 17.03 0.98
CA ASN A 132 -1.97 18.49 0.98
C ASN A 132 -0.72 19.10 1.67
N HIS A 133 -0.01 18.35 2.54
CA HIS A 133 1.20 18.76 3.24
C HIS A 133 2.51 18.33 2.57
N THR A 134 2.45 17.74 1.38
CA THR A 134 3.66 17.27 0.67
C THR A 134 4.64 18.40 0.31
N LEU A 135 4.15 19.63 0.17
CA LEU A 135 4.96 20.81 -0.19
C LEU A 135 5.29 21.75 0.99
N ASP A 136 4.98 21.38 2.22
CA ASP A 136 5.17 22.24 3.40
C ASP A 136 6.62 22.70 3.60
N ASP A 137 7.60 21.95 3.11
CA ASP A 137 9.01 22.33 3.08
C ASP A 137 9.62 22.17 1.67
N GLY A 138 8.78 22.42 0.67
CA GLY A 138 9.14 22.42 -0.75
C GLY A 138 9.76 21.10 -1.23
N ALA A 139 10.45 21.16 -2.36
CA ALA A 139 11.10 19.99 -2.96
C ALA A 139 12.19 19.37 -2.07
N GLU A 140 12.82 20.15 -1.20
CA GLU A 140 13.81 19.63 -0.26
C GLU A 140 13.17 18.84 0.87
N GLY A 141 11.98 19.22 1.33
CA GLY A 141 11.15 18.42 2.24
C GLY A 141 10.83 17.07 1.65
N ILE A 142 10.34 17.04 0.40
CA ILE A 142 10.12 15.80 -0.35
C ILE A 142 11.38 14.94 -0.38
N ARG A 143 12.51 15.53 -0.80
CA ARG A 143 13.77 14.80 -0.91
C ARG A 143 14.18 14.17 0.43
N ARG A 144 14.15 14.92 1.52
CA ARG A 144 14.50 14.40 2.86
C ARG A 144 13.59 13.27 3.30
N THR A 145 12.28 13.42 3.05
CA THR A 145 11.27 12.42 3.39
C THR A 145 11.54 11.11 2.66
N LEU A 146 11.68 11.15 1.33
CA LEU A 146 11.89 9.96 0.52
C LEU A 146 13.25 9.31 0.82
N ASP A 147 14.32 10.10 1.04
CA ASP A 147 15.63 9.60 1.43
C ASP A 147 15.61 8.90 2.81
N ALA A 148 14.80 9.39 3.76
CA ALA A 148 14.68 8.77 5.08
C ALA A 148 13.85 7.48 5.02
N LEU A 149 12.76 7.46 4.25
CA LEU A 149 11.98 6.25 4.00
C LEU A 149 12.83 5.16 3.31
N ASP A 150 13.59 5.54 2.28
CA ASP A 150 14.52 4.62 1.60
C ASP A 150 15.56 4.03 2.56
N ARG A 151 16.18 4.86 3.41
CA ARG A 151 17.15 4.40 4.44
C ARG A 151 16.51 3.45 5.45
N ALA A 152 15.24 3.65 5.77
CA ALA A 152 14.47 2.76 6.65
C ALA A 152 13.99 1.48 5.96
N GLY A 153 14.10 1.38 4.63
CA GLY A 153 13.60 0.27 3.84
C GLY A 153 12.10 0.34 3.55
N VAL A 154 11.47 1.49 3.80
CA VAL A 154 10.03 1.73 3.51
C VAL A 154 9.90 2.31 2.10
N ARG A 155 9.17 1.61 1.25
CA ARG A 155 8.86 2.10 -0.11
C ARG A 155 7.89 3.27 -0.05
N HIS A 156 7.84 4.09 -1.10
CA HIS A 156 6.98 5.27 -1.12
C HIS A 156 6.32 5.44 -2.49
N ALA A 157 5.16 6.10 -2.52
CA ALA A 157 4.42 6.45 -3.72
C ALA A 157 3.70 7.79 -3.54
N GLY A 158 3.66 8.62 -4.59
CA GLY A 158 2.85 9.85 -4.62
C GLY A 158 3.66 11.14 -4.70
N SER A 159 4.86 11.19 -4.16
CA SER A 159 5.82 12.27 -4.41
C SER A 159 7.13 11.72 -4.98
N ALA A 160 7.95 12.56 -5.61
CA ALA A 160 9.14 12.10 -6.32
C ALA A 160 10.26 13.15 -6.32
N ARG A 161 11.50 12.67 -6.33
CA ARG A 161 12.73 13.46 -6.42
C ARG A 161 13.14 13.75 -7.86
N THR A 162 12.71 12.91 -8.80
CA THR A 162 13.02 12.99 -10.22
C THR A 162 11.79 12.63 -11.07
N GLU A 163 11.76 13.11 -12.32
CA GLU A 163 10.71 12.77 -13.27
C GLU A 163 10.65 11.25 -13.54
N GLN A 164 11.80 10.58 -13.61
CA GLN A 164 11.87 9.14 -13.78
C GLN A 164 11.23 8.40 -12.60
N GLU A 165 11.50 8.84 -11.37
CA GLU A 165 10.88 8.27 -10.16
C GLU A 165 9.36 8.48 -10.20
N ALA A 166 8.89 9.69 -10.56
CA ALA A 166 7.48 9.98 -10.72
C ALA A 166 6.79 9.09 -11.78
N GLY A 167 7.47 8.78 -12.87
CA GLY A 167 6.97 7.91 -13.94
C GLY A 167 6.99 6.41 -13.61
N THR A 168 7.47 6.01 -12.44
CA THR A 168 7.68 4.60 -12.09
C THR A 168 6.75 4.18 -10.94
N ALA A 169 5.90 3.18 -11.19
CA ALA A 169 5.05 2.64 -10.13
C ALA A 169 5.89 1.96 -9.03
N THR A 170 5.57 2.23 -7.78
CA THR A 170 6.17 1.54 -6.63
C THR A 170 5.62 0.13 -6.55
N VAL A 171 6.50 -0.88 -6.56
CA VAL A 171 6.11 -2.29 -6.52
C VAL A 171 6.62 -2.94 -5.24
N LEU A 172 5.69 -3.50 -4.48
CA LEU A 172 5.91 -4.33 -3.31
C LEU A 172 5.74 -5.81 -3.66
N ARG A 173 6.34 -6.70 -2.87
CA ARG A 173 6.22 -8.14 -3.07
C ARG A 173 5.49 -8.79 -1.90
N ALA A 174 4.42 -9.51 -2.21
CA ALA A 174 3.67 -10.36 -1.28
C ALA A 174 3.83 -11.83 -1.71
N GLY A 175 4.89 -12.46 -1.27
CA GLY A 175 5.28 -13.78 -1.77
C GLY A 175 5.54 -13.76 -3.28
N ALA A 176 4.70 -14.46 -4.05
CA ALA A 176 4.79 -14.48 -5.52
C ALA A 176 4.08 -13.28 -6.18
N ALA A 177 3.18 -12.60 -5.47
CA ALA A 177 2.41 -11.48 -6.01
C ALA A 177 3.25 -10.19 -6.07
N ARG A 178 3.00 -9.39 -7.09
CA ARG A 178 3.55 -8.05 -7.29
C ARG A 178 2.42 -7.04 -7.08
N VAL A 179 2.51 -6.26 -6.01
CA VAL A 179 1.54 -5.23 -5.65
C VAL A 179 2.08 -3.87 -6.08
N ALA A 180 1.47 -3.24 -7.06
CA ALA A 180 1.77 -1.85 -7.42
C ALA A 180 1.00 -0.93 -6.48
N HIS A 181 1.69 0.03 -5.89
CA HIS A 181 1.14 1.10 -5.08
C HIS A 181 1.28 2.42 -5.82
N LEU A 182 0.16 3.07 -6.08
CA LEU A 182 0.03 4.40 -6.68
C LEU A 182 -0.61 5.33 -5.64
N ALA A 183 -0.22 6.60 -5.62
CA ALA A 183 -0.78 7.54 -4.65
C ALA A 183 -0.93 8.95 -5.24
N TYR A 184 -2.01 9.63 -4.86
CA TYR A 184 -2.41 10.94 -5.39
C TYR A 184 -3.04 11.79 -4.30
N THR A 185 -2.96 13.12 -4.42
CA THR A 185 -3.64 14.07 -3.55
C THR A 185 -4.52 15.03 -4.33
N SER A 186 -5.62 15.46 -3.74
CA SER A 186 -6.55 16.42 -4.36
C SER A 186 -5.95 17.80 -4.51
N ASP A 187 -5.08 18.21 -3.59
CA ASP A 187 -4.44 19.54 -3.60
C ASP A 187 -3.14 19.56 -2.79
N THR A 188 -2.56 20.74 -2.63
CA THR A 188 -1.31 21.02 -1.90
C THR A 188 -1.48 22.26 -1.00
N ASN A 189 -2.64 22.45 -0.37
CA ASN A 189 -2.96 23.61 0.46
C ASN A 189 -2.71 24.96 -0.25
N GLY A 190 -2.94 24.98 -1.58
CA GLY A 190 -2.69 26.17 -2.40
C GLY A 190 -1.22 26.47 -2.68
N LEU A 191 -0.29 25.66 -2.21
CA LEU A 191 1.12 25.79 -2.56
C LEU A 191 1.32 25.31 -4.01
N PRO A 192 1.93 26.14 -4.89
CA PRO A 192 2.11 25.76 -6.27
C PRO A 192 3.16 24.65 -6.41
N LEU A 193 2.96 23.74 -7.35
CA LEU A 193 4.00 22.80 -7.74
C LEU A 193 5.24 23.56 -8.22
N PRO A 194 6.47 23.08 -7.88
CA PRO A 194 7.70 23.70 -8.39
C PRO A 194 7.70 23.71 -9.92
N GLN A 195 7.96 24.88 -10.53
CA GLN A 195 7.87 25.07 -11.99
C GLN A 195 8.82 24.14 -12.77
N ASP A 196 9.99 23.85 -12.21
CA ASP A 196 11.00 22.96 -12.75
C ASP A 196 10.75 21.48 -12.45
N ARG A 197 9.77 21.16 -11.59
CA ARG A 197 9.43 19.81 -11.10
C ARG A 197 7.92 19.61 -10.98
N PRO A 198 7.13 19.78 -12.07
CA PRO A 198 5.68 19.64 -12.01
C PRO A 198 5.23 18.23 -11.62
N TRP A 199 6.12 17.27 -11.72
CA TRP A 199 5.95 15.87 -11.35
C TRP A 199 6.25 15.57 -9.88
N ALA A 200 6.71 16.56 -9.07
CA ALA A 200 7.17 16.34 -7.69
C ALA A 200 6.06 15.79 -6.76
N VAL A 201 4.80 16.14 -7.03
CA VAL A 201 3.61 15.62 -6.32
C VAL A 201 2.59 15.16 -7.34
N ARG A 202 2.03 13.98 -7.13
CA ARG A 202 0.96 13.42 -7.95
C ARG A 202 -0.38 14.01 -7.52
N LEU A 203 -0.92 14.90 -8.33
CA LEU A 203 -2.28 15.41 -8.15
C LEU A 203 -3.31 14.43 -8.72
N VAL A 204 -4.52 14.47 -8.18
CA VAL A 204 -5.65 13.69 -8.69
C VAL A 204 -6.02 14.16 -10.11
N ASP A 205 -5.81 13.28 -11.06
CA ASP A 205 -6.30 13.33 -12.43
C ASP A 205 -6.81 11.92 -12.77
N GLU A 206 -8.10 11.79 -13.00
CA GLU A 206 -8.75 10.51 -13.25
C GLU A 206 -8.14 9.73 -14.41
N ALA A 207 -7.89 10.42 -15.54
CA ALA A 207 -7.31 9.79 -16.72
C ALA A 207 -5.88 9.30 -16.44
N GLN A 208 -5.08 10.12 -15.76
CA GLN A 208 -3.71 9.77 -15.37
C GLN A 208 -3.67 8.59 -14.40
N ILE A 209 -4.58 8.54 -13.41
CA ILE A 209 -4.67 7.42 -12.45
C ILE A 209 -4.94 6.11 -13.18
N VAL A 210 -5.87 6.11 -14.13
CA VAL A 210 -6.22 4.93 -14.93
C VAL A 210 -5.04 4.52 -15.82
N ASP A 211 -4.38 5.47 -16.47
CA ASP A 211 -3.23 5.18 -17.34
C ASP A 211 -2.04 4.64 -16.54
N ASP A 212 -1.77 5.17 -15.35
CA ASP A 212 -0.74 4.66 -14.46
C ASP A 212 -1.06 3.24 -13.95
N ALA A 213 -2.33 2.96 -13.64
CA ALA A 213 -2.78 1.62 -13.25
C ALA A 213 -2.56 0.61 -14.39
N ARG A 214 -2.91 0.98 -15.63
CA ARG A 214 -2.67 0.17 -16.84
C ARG A 214 -1.18 -0.04 -17.10
N ALA A 215 -0.37 1.01 -16.92
CA ALA A 215 1.08 0.92 -17.05
C ALA A 215 1.69 -0.03 -16.01
N ALA A 216 1.24 0.04 -14.76
CA ALA A 216 1.63 -0.88 -13.70
C ALA A 216 1.25 -2.34 -14.05
N ARG A 217 0.04 -2.59 -14.56
CA ARG A 217 -0.39 -3.90 -15.05
C ARG A 217 0.50 -4.39 -16.19
N LYS A 218 0.79 -3.55 -17.17
CA LYS A 218 1.69 -3.89 -18.30
C LYS A 218 3.10 -4.21 -17.83
N ALA A 219 3.57 -3.54 -16.76
CA ALA A 219 4.85 -3.84 -16.13
C ALA A 219 4.82 -5.12 -15.26
N GLY A 220 3.67 -5.81 -15.19
CA GLY A 220 3.52 -7.11 -14.54
C GLY A 220 3.03 -7.02 -13.09
N ALA A 221 2.30 -5.98 -12.71
CA ALA A 221 1.62 -5.95 -11.42
C ALA A 221 0.43 -6.92 -11.39
N ASP A 222 0.38 -7.72 -10.34
CA ASP A 222 -0.71 -8.67 -10.07
C ASP A 222 -1.89 -7.97 -9.39
N VAL A 223 -1.60 -7.02 -8.52
CA VAL A 223 -2.57 -6.19 -7.78
C VAL A 223 -2.16 -4.74 -7.93
N VAL A 224 -3.13 -3.84 -8.14
CA VAL A 224 -2.93 -2.39 -8.15
C VAL A 224 -3.75 -1.77 -7.04
N VAL A 225 -3.04 -1.10 -6.12
CA VAL A 225 -3.61 -0.35 -5.00
C VAL A 225 -3.41 1.14 -5.26
N VAL A 226 -4.46 1.91 -5.13
CA VAL A 226 -4.44 3.37 -5.30
C VAL A 226 -4.77 4.02 -3.97
N SER A 227 -3.83 4.78 -3.41
CA SER A 227 -4.09 5.67 -2.27
C SER A 227 -4.51 7.03 -2.79
N VAL A 228 -5.56 7.60 -2.22
CA VAL A 228 -6.05 8.94 -2.59
C VAL A 228 -6.26 9.77 -1.33
N HIS A 229 -5.55 10.88 -1.26
CA HIS A 229 -5.70 11.88 -0.21
C HIS A 229 -6.73 12.89 -0.68
N TRP A 230 -7.96 12.77 -0.20
CA TRP A 230 -9.15 13.41 -0.76
C TRP A 230 -10.28 13.64 0.24
N GLY A 231 -11.29 14.36 -0.17
CA GLY A 231 -12.52 14.56 0.57
C GLY A 231 -12.55 15.87 1.33
N THR A 232 -13.49 15.96 2.26
CA THR A 232 -13.67 17.11 3.14
C THR A 232 -13.29 16.72 4.56
N GLU A 233 -12.35 17.45 5.15
CA GLU A 233 -11.93 17.25 6.54
C GLU A 233 -13.14 17.31 7.49
N TRP A 234 -13.11 16.48 8.55
CA TRP A 234 -14.12 16.41 9.62
C TRP A 234 -15.51 15.91 9.19
N GLN A 235 -15.66 15.49 7.94
CA GLN A 235 -16.92 14.98 7.42
C GLN A 235 -16.95 13.43 7.50
N ASP A 236 -17.87 12.87 8.31
CA ASP A 236 -18.02 11.41 8.49
C ASP A 236 -18.49 10.68 7.21
N ALA A 237 -19.34 11.34 6.41
CA ALA A 237 -19.78 10.79 5.13
C ALA A 237 -18.85 11.23 3.99
N PRO A 238 -18.52 10.34 3.04
CA PRO A 238 -17.76 10.75 1.87
C PRO A 238 -18.51 11.81 1.06
N ASP A 239 -17.81 12.80 0.54
CA ASP A 239 -18.39 13.82 -0.31
C ASP A 239 -18.67 13.30 -1.73
N LEU A 240 -19.35 14.10 -2.55
CA LEU A 240 -19.73 13.69 -3.91
C LEU A 240 -18.52 13.47 -4.81
N ARG A 241 -17.43 14.23 -4.62
CA ARG A 241 -16.21 14.09 -5.44
C ARG A 241 -15.51 12.76 -5.14
N GLN A 242 -15.44 12.37 -3.86
CA GLN A 242 -14.92 11.05 -3.47
C GLN A 242 -15.77 9.93 -4.09
N ILE A 243 -17.10 10.03 -4.02
CA ILE A 243 -18.02 9.02 -4.54
C ILE A 243 -17.91 8.88 -6.06
N ASP A 244 -17.90 10.00 -6.78
CA ASP A 244 -17.86 10.00 -8.25
C ASP A 244 -16.51 9.50 -8.76
N LEU A 245 -15.40 9.95 -8.17
CA LEU A 245 -14.07 9.46 -8.53
C LEU A 245 -13.92 7.96 -8.22
N ALA A 246 -14.40 7.49 -7.06
CA ALA A 246 -14.39 6.07 -6.73
C ALA A 246 -15.17 5.23 -7.76
N ARG A 247 -16.34 5.69 -8.17
CA ARG A 247 -17.16 5.02 -9.20
C ARG A 247 -16.44 4.94 -10.53
N SER A 248 -15.85 6.04 -10.96
CA SER A 248 -15.13 6.12 -12.23
C SER A 248 -13.89 5.22 -12.24
N LEU A 249 -13.03 5.34 -11.24
CA LEU A 249 -11.81 4.55 -11.12
C LEU A 249 -12.09 3.04 -11.05
N THR A 250 -13.11 2.63 -10.28
CA THR A 250 -13.48 1.22 -10.15
C THR A 250 -14.22 0.65 -11.36
N ALA A 251 -14.80 1.51 -12.21
CA ALA A 251 -15.40 1.10 -13.49
C ALA A 251 -14.36 0.83 -14.57
N SER A 252 -13.13 1.37 -14.41
CA SER A 252 -12.08 1.19 -15.40
C SER A 252 -11.63 -0.27 -15.47
N ASN A 253 -11.52 -0.79 -16.68
CA ASN A 253 -11.09 -2.17 -16.90
C ASN A 253 -10.38 -2.34 -18.25
N THR A 254 -9.51 -3.34 -18.33
CA THR A 254 -8.82 -3.74 -19.54
C THR A 254 -9.08 -5.23 -19.77
N GLY A 255 -9.75 -5.54 -20.89
CA GLY A 255 -10.05 -6.94 -21.24
C GLY A 255 -10.94 -7.67 -20.23
N GLY A 256 -11.82 -6.96 -19.52
CA GLY A 256 -12.71 -7.50 -18.48
C GLY A 256 -12.07 -7.66 -17.11
N ARG A 257 -10.81 -7.26 -16.94
CA ARG A 257 -10.11 -7.20 -15.64
C ARG A 257 -10.10 -5.75 -15.16
N PRO A 258 -10.52 -5.45 -13.91
CA PRO A 258 -10.37 -4.13 -13.34
C PRO A 258 -8.91 -3.65 -13.38
N ASP A 259 -8.70 -2.39 -13.72
CA ASP A 259 -7.37 -1.79 -13.73
C ASP A 259 -6.87 -1.55 -12.30
N ILE A 260 -7.80 -1.30 -11.34
CA ILE A 260 -7.53 -1.03 -9.91
C ILE A 260 -8.24 -2.09 -9.06
N ASP A 261 -7.55 -2.63 -8.04
CA ASP A 261 -8.08 -3.70 -7.18
C ASP A 261 -8.50 -3.22 -5.78
N LEU A 262 -7.94 -2.08 -5.32
CA LEU A 262 -8.22 -1.51 -4.00
C LEU A 262 -7.97 -0.01 -4.02
N ILE A 263 -8.86 0.77 -3.40
CA ILE A 263 -8.69 2.21 -3.18
C ILE A 263 -8.61 2.48 -1.68
N LEU A 264 -7.61 3.26 -1.25
CA LEU A 264 -7.33 3.65 0.12
C LEU A 264 -7.44 5.16 0.25
N GLY A 265 -8.42 5.64 1.00
CA GLY A 265 -8.68 7.07 1.20
C GLY A 265 -8.15 7.58 2.53
N THR A 266 -7.65 8.82 2.51
CA THR A 266 -7.08 9.57 3.63
C THR A 266 -7.52 11.04 3.55
N HIS A 267 -7.06 11.95 4.43
CA HIS A 267 -7.35 13.39 4.46
C HIS A 267 -8.51 13.82 5.36
N ALA A 268 -9.58 13.05 5.45
CA ALA A 268 -10.77 13.49 6.18
C ALA A 268 -10.54 13.66 7.71
N HIS A 269 -9.41 13.22 8.25
CA HIS A 269 -9.03 13.18 9.67
C HIS A 269 -9.99 12.39 10.57
N VAL A 270 -11.04 11.83 10.00
CA VAL A 270 -12.02 10.98 10.67
C VAL A 270 -12.25 9.71 9.87
N PRO A 271 -12.61 8.59 10.49
CA PRO A 271 -13.05 7.42 9.76
C PRO A 271 -14.25 7.76 8.88
N GLN A 272 -14.23 7.29 7.63
CA GLN A 272 -15.37 7.32 6.71
C GLN A 272 -15.77 5.88 6.32
N ALA A 273 -16.84 5.77 5.54
CA ALA A 273 -17.35 4.48 5.11
C ALA A 273 -16.34 3.67 4.29
N TYR A 274 -16.45 2.35 4.39
CA TYR A 274 -15.95 1.40 3.41
C TYR A 274 -17.09 1.01 2.49
N GLU A 275 -16.82 0.80 1.23
CA GLU A 275 -17.83 0.40 0.24
C GLU A 275 -17.21 -0.53 -0.82
N LYS A 276 -18.00 -1.46 -1.35
CA LYS A 276 -17.61 -2.26 -2.50
C LYS A 276 -18.23 -1.71 -3.78
N VAL A 277 -17.48 -0.89 -4.51
CA VAL A 277 -17.93 -0.20 -5.71
C VAL A 277 -17.46 -0.96 -6.95
N ASN A 278 -18.37 -1.34 -7.84
CA ASN A 278 -18.07 -2.13 -9.05
C ASN A 278 -17.24 -3.40 -8.78
N GLY A 279 -17.39 -4.00 -7.58
CA GLY A 279 -16.65 -5.19 -7.15
C GLY A 279 -15.23 -4.92 -6.63
N THR A 280 -14.84 -3.65 -6.47
CA THR A 280 -13.57 -3.19 -5.88
C THR A 280 -13.83 -2.54 -4.54
N TRP A 281 -13.04 -2.89 -3.51
CA TRP A 281 -13.14 -2.24 -2.22
C TRP A 281 -12.57 -0.83 -2.24
N VAL A 282 -13.29 0.08 -1.64
CA VAL A 282 -12.95 1.49 -1.46
C VAL A 282 -13.05 1.82 0.02
N ILE A 283 -12.00 2.36 0.58
CA ILE A 283 -12.02 3.06 1.86
C ILE A 283 -12.07 4.55 1.52
N TYR A 284 -13.08 5.25 1.98
CA TYR A 284 -13.18 6.70 1.71
C TYR A 284 -12.28 7.52 2.62
N GLY A 285 -12.17 7.15 3.89
CA GLY A 285 -11.25 7.77 4.86
C GLY A 285 -10.91 6.80 5.98
N MET A 286 -9.63 6.69 6.31
CA MET A 286 -9.17 5.83 7.40
C MET A 286 -9.03 6.57 8.73
N GLY A 287 -9.08 7.92 8.75
CA GLY A 287 -8.80 8.75 9.92
C GLY A 287 -7.33 8.78 10.29
N ASP A 288 -6.98 9.46 11.38
CA ASP A 288 -5.61 9.67 11.78
C ASP A 288 -5.05 8.49 12.59
N GLN A 289 -3.99 7.90 12.07
CA GLN A 289 -3.23 6.85 12.76
C GLN A 289 -2.45 7.40 13.94
N ILE A 290 -1.79 8.53 13.75
CA ILE A 290 -1.08 9.31 14.75
C ILE A 290 -1.38 10.77 14.49
N ALA A 291 -2.02 11.43 15.45
CA ALA A 291 -2.21 12.86 15.45
C ALA A 291 -2.10 13.38 16.90
N GLY A 292 -1.91 14.67 17.05
CA GLY A 292 -1.95 15.31 18.37
C GLY A 292 -3.37 15.59 18.84
N GLU A 293 -3.52 16.62 19.67
CA GLU A 293 -4.83 17.22 19.90
C GLU A 293 -5.33 17.83 18.60
N MET A 294 -6.46 17.30 18.12
CA MET A 294 -7.03 17.70 16.85
C MET A 294 -8.11 18.77 17.04
N THR A 295 -8.00 19.84 16.29
CA THR A 295 -8.93 20.97 16.30
C THR A 295 -9.62 21.05 14.94
N ASN A 296 -10.95 21.04 14.93
CA ASN A 296 -11.73 21.16 13.71
C ASN A 296 -11.73 22.59 13.13
N HIS A 297 -12.39 22.79 11.99
CA HIS A 297 -12.46 24.10 11.31
C HIS A 297 -13.08 25.23 12.16
N GLU A 298 -13.83 24.89 13.20
CA GLU A 298 -14.40 25.86 14.14
C GLU A 298 -13.43 26.27 15.26
N GLY A 299 -12.21 25.71 15.26
CA GLY A 299 -11.22 25.90 16.30
C GLY A 299 -11.54 25.16 17.61
N VAL A 300 -12.41 24.15 17.56
CA VAL A 300 -12.84 23.36 18.71
C VAL A 300 -12.11 22.03 18.69
N HIS A 301 -11.63 21.60 19.87
CA HIS A 301 -11.06 20.26 20.02
C HIS A 301 -12.12 19.20 19.66
N ASP A 302 -11.79 18.35 18.68
CA ASP A 302 -12.68 17.30 18.22
C ASP A 302 -12.01 15.92 18.34
N PRO A 303 -12.40 15.11 19.33
CA PRO A 303 -11.79 13.80 19.58
C PRO A 303 -12.01 12.79 18.45
N ARG A 304 -12.85 13.11 17.45
CA ARG A 304 -13.00 12.28 16.25
C ARG A 304 -11.72 12.21 15.42
N GLY A 305 -10.89 13.29 15.44
CA GLY A 305 -9.60 13.32 14.78
C GLY A 305 -8.56 12.40 15.37
N ASN A 306 -8.85 11.75 16.50
CA ASN A 306 -8.01 10.70 17.07
C ASN A 306 -8.59 9.29 16.83
N GLN A 307 -9.67 9.17 16.05
CA GLN A 307 -10.31 7.90 15.69
C GLN A 307 -9.89 7.48 14.29
N SER A 308 -9.55 6.22 14.13
CA SER A 308 -9.11 5.69 12.84
C SER A 308 -9.41 4.20 12.67
N THR A 309 -9.07 3.69 11.52
CA THR A 309 -9.17 2.27 11.20
C THR A 309 -7.92 1.77 10.50
N LEU A 310 -7.60 0.48 10.73
CA LEU A 310 -6.73 -0.25 9.82
C LEU A 310 -7.62 -1.12 8.92
N GLY A 311 -7.47 -0.97 7.61
CA GLY A 311 -8.09 -1.87 6.63
C GLY A 311 -7.24 -3.11 6.44
N ARG A 312 -7.84 -4.32 6.49
CA ARG A 312 -7.13 -5.58 6.25
C ARG A 312 -7.83 -6.38 5.18
N PHE A 313 -7.11 -6.74 4.13
CA PHE A 313 -7.64 -7.44 2.95
C PHE A 313 -6.82 -8.69 2.65
N THR A 314 -7.49 -9.84 2.56
CA THR A 314 -6.86 -11.09 2.12
C THR A 314 -7.14 -11.28 0.64
N PHE A 315 -6.08 -11.33 -0.16
CA PHE A 315 -6.13 -11.59 -1.58
C PHE A 315 -5.86 -13.07 -1.86
N ALA A 316 -6.71 -13.69 -2.65
CA ALA A 316 -6.50 -15.04 -3.20
C ALA A 316 -5.95 -14.97 -4.64
N PRO A 317 -5.04 -15.87 -5.01
CA PRO A 317 -4.51 -15.92 -6.35
C PRO A 317 -5.60 -16.30 -7.35
N PRO A 318 -5.45 -15.90 -8.64
CA PRO A 318 -6.40 -16.25 -9.67
C PRO A 318 -6.45 -17.77 -9.89
N ARG A 319 -7.65 -18.30 -10.15
CA ARG A 319 -7.86 -19.72 -10.46
C ARG A 319 -7.25 -20.14 -11.80
N ARG A 320 -6.96 -19.19 -12.68
CA ARG A 320 -6.36 -19.39 -14.00
C ARG A 320 -5.25 -18.39 -14.24
N PRO A 321 -4.18 -18.74 -14.95
CA PRO A 321 -3.12 -17.79 -15.30
C PRO A 321 -3.70 -16.54 -15.98
N GLY A 322 -3.23 -15.33 -15.58
CA GLY A 322 -3.71 -14.07 -16.09
C GLY A 322 -5.06 -13.58 -15.54
N GLY A 323 -5.71 -14.35 -14.65
CA GLY A 323 -6.93 -13.93 -13.96
C GLY A 323 -6.70 -12.84 -12.92
N ARG A 324 -7.80 -12.38 -12.33
CA ARG A 324 -7.79 -11.38 -11.25
C ARG A 324 -7.42 -12.03 -9.91
N TRP A 325 -6.61 -11.33 -9.10
CA TRP A 325 -6.53 -11.57 -7.67
C TRP A 325 -7.82 -11.05 -7.02
N GLU A 326 -8.41 -11.82 -6.15
CA GLU A 326 -9.70 -11.48 -5.55
C GLU A 326 -9.55 -11.26 -4.03
N VAL A 327 -10.18 -10.21 -3.51
CA VAL A 327 -10.33 -10.04 -2.07
C VAL A 327 -11.35 -11.06 -1.57
N THR A 328 -10.89 -12.05 -0.80
CA THR A 328 -11.72 -13.10 -0.21
C THR A 328 -12.14 -12.80 1.21
N ARG A 329 -11.45 -11.90 1.89
CA ARG A 329 -11.79 -11.40 3.22
C ARG A 329 -11.42 -9.92 3.32
N ALA A 330 -12.37 -9.10 3.74
CA ALA A 330 -12.19 -7.70 4.01
C ALA A 330 -12.54 -7.43 5.48
N GLU A 331 -11.67 -6.72 6.18
CA GLU A 331 -11.82 -6.41 7.60
C GLU A 331 -11.43 -4.96 7.86
N PHE A 332 -12.01 -4.38 8.90
CA PHE A 332 -11.50 -3.15 9.50
C PHE A 332 -11.21 -3.39 10.99
N VAL A 333 -10.13 -2.82 11.48
CA VAL A 333 -9.77 -2.84 12.91
C VAL A 333 -9.91 -1.43 13.44
N PRO A 334 -10.87 -1.16 14.34
CA PRO A 334 -11.07 0.17 14.89
C PRO A 334 -9.93 0.55 15.83
N GLN A 335 -9.45 1.75 15.68
CA GLN A 335 -8.31 2.30 16.40
C GLN A 335 -8.66 3.67 16.98
N PHE A 336 -7.95 4.04 18.02
CA PHE A 336 -7.97 5.34 18.66
C PHE A 336 -6.53 5.74 19.03
N PHE A 337 -6.17 6.99 18.81
CA PHE A 337 -4.91 7.52 19.33
C PHE A 337 -5.18 8.16 20.69
N ASP A 338 -4.72 7.53 21.77
CA ASP A 338 -4.75 8.08 23.12
C ASP A 338 -3.70 9.19 23.25
N VAL A 339 -4.14 10.44 23.21
CA VAL A 339 -3.27 11.62 23.22
C VAL A 339 -2.50 11.72 24.55
N ASP A 340 -3.16 11.44 25.68
CA ASP A 340 -2.56 11.52 27.00
C ASP A 340 -1.46 10.45 27.17
N ALA A 341 -1.77 9.23 26.78
CA ALA A 341 -0.79 8.15 26.80
C ALA A 341 0.25 8.25 25.67
N GLY A 342 -0.07 8.98 24.58
CA GLY A 342 0.74 9.06 23.36
C GLY A 342 0.84 7.71 22.65
N ARG A 343 -0.28 6.98 22.51
CA ARG A 343 -0.30 5.60 22.00
C ARG A 343 -1.49 5.35 21.09
N ALA A 344 -1.24 4.71 19.96
CA ALA A 344 -2.29 4.10 19.15
C ALA A 344 -2.86 2.86 19.88
N VAL A 345 -4.16 2.77 19.99
CA VAL A 345 -4.88 1.75 20.75
C VAL A 345 -5.80 0.97 19.82
N ASN A 346 -5.61 -0.34 19.70
CA ASN A 346 -6.58 -1.24 19.11
C ASN A 346 -7.79 -1.37 20.06
N LEU A 347 -8.95 -0.87 19.62
CA LEU A 347 -10.13 -0.76 20.49
C LEU A 347 -10.70 -2.12 20.87
N ASN A 348 -10.62 -3.13 20.00
CA ASN A 348 -11.10 -4.47 20.32
C ASN A 348 -10.23 -5.13 21.39
N GLN A 349 -8.91 -4.98 21.28
CA GLN A 349 -7.98 -5.47 22.31
C GLN A 349 -8.12 -4.71 23.64
N ALA A 350 -8.36 -3.40 23.57
CA ALA A 350 -8.58 -2.59 24.78
C ALA A 350 -9.86 -3.02 25.52
N LEU A 351 -10.96 -3.23 24.79
CA LEU A 351 -12.22 -3.75 25.35
C LEU A 351 -12.04 -5.13 25.97
N ALA A 352 -11.32 -6.04 25.31
CA ALA A 352 -11.04 -7.37 25.84
C ALA A 352 -10.24 -7.33 27.16
N ARG A 353 -9.52 -6.23 27.42
CA ARG A 353 -8.79 -5.96 28.67
C ARG A 353 -9.59 -5.14 29.68
N GLY A 354 -10.86 -4.83 29.40
CA GLY A 354 -11.77 -4.12 30.30
C GLY A 354 -11.73 -2.60 30.19
N ALA A 355 -11.13 -2.02 29.14
CA ALA A 355 -11.15 -0.57 28.94
C ALA A 355 -12.55 -0.07 28.50
N GLU A 356 -12.94 1.12 28.94
CA GLU A 356 -14.24 1.74 28.66
C GLU A 356 -14.24 2.49 27.31
N VAL A 357 -13.97 1.78 26.20
CA VAL A 357 -13.84 2.36 24.86
C VAL A 357 -14.93 1.89 23.88
N GLN A 358 -16.00 1.27 24.40
CA GLN A 358 -17.07 0.70 23.59
C GLN A 358 -17.78 1.74 22.73
N ALA A 359 -18.09 2.90 23.28
CA ALA A 359 -18.81 3.96 22.57
C ALA A 359 -18.01 4.47 21.35
N VAL A 360 -16.71 4.64 21.50
CA VAL A 360 -15.80 5.06 20.41
C VAL A 360 -15.73 3.98 19.33
N ARG A 361 -15.54 2.72 19.74
CA ARG A 361 -15.51 1.58 18.80
C ARG A 361 -16.83 1.47 18.01
N ASP A 362 -17.96 1.55 18.70
CA ASP A 362 -19.27 1.40 18.08
C ASP A 362 -19.58 2.56 17.11
N ARG A 363 -19.17 3.79 17.44
CA ARG A 363 -19.24 4.92 16.51
C ARG A 363 -18.41 4.65 15.24
N ILE A 364 -17.16 4.22 15.37
CA ILE A 364 -16.33 3.91 14.21
C ILE A 364 -16.98 2.82 13.37
N ARG A 365 -17.50 1.75 13.99
CA ARG A 365 -18.22 0.68 13.29
C ARG A 365 -19.39 1.23 12.48
N ASP A 366 -20.22 2.08 13.10
CA ASP A 366 -21.44 2.60 12.48
C ASP A 366 -21.10 3.48 11.27
N VAL A 367 -20.06 4.29 11.35
CA VAL A 367 -19.55 5.09 10.23
C VAL A 367 -19.00 4.20 9.12
N VAL A 368 -18.11 3.26 9.46
CA VAL A 368 -17.48 2.37 8.47
C VAL A 368 -18.51 1.55 7.69
N LEU A 369 -19.58 1.10 8.36
CA LEU A 369 -20.63 0.26 7.75
C LEU A 369 -21.78 1.06 7.12
N SER A 370 -21.76 2.38 7.16
CA SER A 370 -22.89 3.25 6.78
C SER A 370 -23.29 3.14 5.29
N ARG A 371 -22.43 2.61 4.42
CA ARG A 371 -22.70 2.44 2.98
C ARG A 371 -22.86 0.99 2.55
N GLY A 372 -23.26 0.12 3.46
CA GLY A 372 -23.64 -1.25 3.11
C GLY A 372 -22.49 -2.26 3.06
N ALA A 373 -21.30 -1.91 3.50
CA ALA A 373 -20.13 -2.80 3.43
C ALA A 373 -20.32 -4.15 4.15
N ALA A 374 -21.17 -4.20 5.19
CA ALA A 374 -21.47 -5.45 5.89
C ALA A 374 -22.17 -6.47 4.98
N GLN A 375 -23.06 -6.03 4.06
CA GLN A 375 -23.75 -6.89 3.08
C GLN A 375 -22.75 -7.45 2.05
N ASP A 376 -21.66 -6.72 1.79
CA ASP A 376 -20.57 -7.14 0.90
C ASP A 376 -19.51 -7.98 1.61
N GLY A 377 -19.71 -8.27 2.90
CA GLY A 377 -18.85 -9.17 3.68
C GLY A 377 -17.69 -8.47 4.43
N LEU A 378 -17.74 -7.15 4.63
CA LEU A 378 -16.82 -6.46 5.54
C LEU A 378 -17.14 -6.85 6.98
N VAL A 379 -16.11 -7.25 7.72
CA VAL A 379 -16.24 -7.60 9.14
C VAL A 379 -15.29 -6.76 10.00
N MET A 380 -15.67 -6.58 11.27
CA MET A 380 -14.74 -5.99 12.25
C MET A 380 -13.71 -7.06 12.63
N GLY A 381 -12.43 -6.76 12.42
CA GLY A 381 -11.29 -7.61 12.79
C GLY A 381 -10.80 -7.37 14.22
N GLU A 382 -9.94 -8.28 14.70
CA GLU A 382 -9.26 -8.17 15.99
C GLU A 382 -7.96 -7.38 15.91
#